data_2af7509129da45035486b7cae9e2cba3
#
_entry.id   2af7509129da45035486b7cae9e2cba3
#
_cell.length_a   1.000
_cell.length_b   1.000
_cell.length_c   1.000
_cell.angle_alpha   90.00
_cell.angle_beta   90.00
_cell.angle_gamma   90.00
#
_symmetry.space_group_name_H-M   'P 1'
#
loop_
_entity.id
_entity.type
_entity.pdbx_description
1 polymer ?
#
loop_
_entity_poly.entity_id
_entity_poly.type
_entity_poly.pdbx_seq_one_letter_code
_entity_poly.pdbx_strand_id
1 'polypeptide(L)'
;MISIKKNTKGEKVKAKGILAKTHQYLKYKPNQKEDFKLSRSRFDEFMNCQKCFYLRLVSGLQPANVPGWTLNTLTDTLLKKEFDECRTKQKPHRLLIEEKLNHIIPYETKIIEDSKGREKQRIDIWRDSRHEGLRHRFKETNIILQGGVDDVWYNTKTKELIVVDYKSQHDTKEVTQNNYFDKPHKEGYKRQLDFYAYLLKGMGFNVAEEKYIYLVNAKEVDEGFHGKMLFDEIIIKHESNIDYLEGQIQNMVNTMNSTAIPSSDESCENCAYARQFSHYFNFIYGDR
;
A
#
# COMPACT_ATOMS: atom_id res chain seq x y z
N MET A 1 -8.23 -19.66 -7.03
CA MET A 1 -9.43 -19.05 -7.69
C MET A 1 -9.03 -18.59 -9.09
N ILE A 2 -9.80 -18.97 -10.13
CA ILE A 2 -9.56 -18.52 -11.51
C ILE A 2 -10.30 -17.21 -11.74
N SER A 3 -9.58 -16.14 -12.09
CA SER A 3 -10.18 -14.83 -12.38
C SER A 3 -10.66 -14.75 -13.83
N ILE A 4 -11.89 -14.33 -14.03
CA ILE A 4 -12.50 -14.13 -15.35
C ILE A 4 -12.69 -12.63 -15.59
N LYS A 5 -12.13 -12.12 -16.69
CA LYS A 5 -12.25 -10.72 -17.05
C LYS A 5 -13.66 -10.37 -17.48
N LYS A 6 -14.22 -9.31 -16.88
CA LYS A 6 -15.55 -8.77 -17.20
C LYS A 6 -15.44 -7.26 -17.49
N ASN A 7 -16.35 -6.73 -18.27
CA ASN A 7 -16.53 -5.29 -18.46
C ASN A 7 -17.37 -4.68 -17.31
N THR A 8 -17.65 -3.40 -17.38
CA THR A 8 -18.45 -2.66 -16.38
C THR A 8 -19.90 -3.13 -16.27
N LYS A 9 -20.43 -3.81 -17.31
CA LYS A 9 -21.77 -4.40 -17.32
C LYS A 9 -21.78 -5.85 -16.78
N GLY A 10 -20.64 -6.38 -16.36
CA GLY A 10 -20.51 -7.76 -15.86
C GLY A 10 -20.36 -8.82 -16.96
N GLU A 11 -20.29 -8.44 -18.23
CA GLU A 11 -20.16 -9.36 -19.36
C GLU A 11 -18.70 -9.85 -19.51
N LYS A 12 -18.50 -11.11 -19.86
CA LYS A 12 -17.17 -11.68 -20.10
C LYS A 12 -16.52 -11.04 -21.31
N VAL A 13 -15.27 -10.62 -21.18
CA VAL A 13 -14.49 -10.03 -22.27
C VAL A 13 -13.13 -10.68 -22.38
N LYS A 14 -12.50 -10.60 -23.56
CA LYS A 14 -11.18 -11.22 -23.84
C LYS A 14 -10.11 -10.68 -22.87
N ALA A 15 -9.48 -11.58 -22.11
CA ALA A 15 -8.31 -11.29 -21.32
C ALA A 15 -7.05 -11.38 -22.21
N LYS A 16 -6.21 -10.35 -22.19
CA LYS A 16 -5.02 -10.29 -23.08
C LYS A 16 -3.70 -10.53 -22.34
N GLY A 17 -3.71 -10.51 -21.00
CA GLY A 17 -2.50 -10.65 -20.18
C GLY A 17 -1.46 -9.54 -20.35
N ILE A 18 -1.78 -8.51 -21.14
CA ILE A 18 -0.92 -7.33 -21.38
C ILE A 18 -1.70 -6.04 -21.16
N LEU A 19 -0.96 -4.97 -20.91
CA LEU A 19 -1.51 -3.63 -20.68
C LEU A 19 -2.27 -3.14 -21.93
N ALA A 20 -3.48 -2.64 -21.73
CA ALA A 20 -4.30 -2.10 -22.81
C ALA A 20 -3.63 -0.88 -23.46
N LYS A 21 -3.89 -0.64 -24.76
CA LYS A 21 -3.35 0.53 -25.50
C LYS A 21 -3.67 1.87 -24.80
N THR A 22 -4.86 1.99 -24.23
CA THR A 22 -5.32 3.17 -23.48
C THR A 22 -4.59 3.39 -22.15
N HIS A 23 -3.86 2.42 -21.66
CA HIS A 23 -3.13 2.46 -20.39
C HIS A 23 -1.61 2.39 -20.56
N GLN A 24 -1.09 2.66 -21.78
CA GLN A 24 0.36 2.60 -22.03
C GLN A 24 1.17 3.63 -21.21
N TYR A 25 0.52 4.68 -20.70
CA TYR A 25 1.11 5.65 -19.77
C TYR A 25 1.53 5.01 -18.41
N LEU A 26 1.02 3.82 -18.09
CA LEU A 26 1.43 3.03 -16.93
C LEU A 26 2.65 2.15 -17.20
N LYS A 27 3.16 2.14 -18.44
CA LYS A 27 4.34 1.40 -18.85
C LYS A 27 5.54 2.32 -18.84
N TYR A 28 6.58 1.93 -18.11
CA TYR A 28 7.85 2.64 -18.11
C TYR A 28 8.70 2.23 -19.34
N LYS A 29 9.30 3.20 -19.98
CA LYS A 29 10.31 2.98 -21.01
C LYS A 29 11.69 3.22 -20.38
N PRO A 30 12.62 2.24 -20.42
CA PRO A 30 13.95 2.43 -19.86
C PRO A 30 14.59 3.75 -20.32
N ASN A 31 15.13 4.51 -19.38
CA ASN A 31 15.75 5.81 -19.57
C ASN A 31 14.86 6.91 -20.15
N GLN A 32 13.51 6.80 -20.08
CA GLN A 32 12.60 7.89 -20.45
C GLN A 32 12.89 9.15 -19.63
N LYS A 33 12.59 10.31 -20.22
CA LYS A 33 12.80 11.61 -19.57
C LYS A 33 11.52 12.16 -18.92
N GLU A 34 10.36 11.75 -19.43
CA GLU A 34 9.08 12.15 -18.91
C GLU A 34 8.87 11.62 -17.50
N ASP A 35 8.23 12.43 -16.67
CA ASP A 35 7.87 12.07 -15.30
C ASP A 35 7.08 10.75 -15.25
N PHE A 36 7.46 9.89 -14.35
CA PHE A 36 6.81 8.61 -14.17
C PHE A 36 6.43 8.39 -12.69
N LYS A 37 5.17 8.08 -12.44
CA LYS A 37 4.64 7.86 -11.09
C LYS A 37 4.78 6.41 -10.67
N LEU A 38 5.43 6.19 -9.54
CA LEU A 38 5.59 4.88 -8.91
C LEU A 38 4.83 4.84 -7.58
N SER A 39 3.86 3.94 -7.49
CA SER A 39 3.10 3.75 -6.27
C SER A 39 3.84 2.89 -5.24
N ARG A 40 3.48 3.03 -3.96
CA ARG A 40 3.95 2.16 -2.89
C ARG A 40 3.81 0.67 -3.23
N SER A 41 2.69 0.27 -3.85
CA SER A 41 2.49 -1.13 -4.23
C SER A 41 3.48 -1.61 -5.31
N ARG A 42 4.00 -0.73 -6.17
CA ARG A 42 5.06 -1.07 -7.13
C ARG A 42 6.40 -1.24 -6.44
N PHE A 43 6.68 -0.42 -5.46
CA PHE A 43 7.87 -0.60 -4.63
C PHE A 43 7.82 -1.94 -3.88
N ASP A 44 6.68 -2.27 -3.28
CA ASP A 44 6.51 -3.56 -2.59
C ASP A 44 6.63 -4.77 -3.55
N GLU A 45 6.10 -4.65 -4.77
CA GLU A 45 6.27 -5.65 -5.83
C GLU A 45 7.75 -5.83 -6.22
N PHE A 46 8.52 -4.74 -6.32
CA PHE A 46 9.97 -4.78 -6.54
C PHE A 46 10.70 -5.50 -5.41
N MET A 47 10.37 -5.19 -4.16
CA MET A 47 10.97 -5.83 -2.99
C MET A 47 10.67 -7.33 -2.91
N ASN A 48 9.50 -7.76 -3.39
CA ASN A 48 9.10 -9.16 -3.35
C ASN A 48 9.64 -9.97 -4.55
N CYS A 49 9.65 -9.41 -5.77
CA CYS A 49 10.23 -10.07 -6.94
C CYS A 49 10.55 -9.08 -8.05
N GLN A 50 11.80 -8.80 -8.27
CA GLN A 50 12.27 -7.84 -9.28
C GLN A 50 11.84 -8.23 -10.71
N LYS A 51 11.80 -9.52 -11.03
CA LYS A 51 11.34 -10.01 -12.33
C LYS A 51 9.87 -9.71 -12.57
N CYS A 52 8.99 -9.99 -11.60
CA CYS A 52 7.56 -9.68 -11.70
C CYS A 52 7.33 -8.18 -11.85
N PHE A 53 8.02 -7.38 -11.05
CA PHE A 53 8.00 -5.93 -11.13
C PHE A 53 8.40 -5.43 -12.52
N TYR A 54 9.55 -5.90 -13.05
CA TYR A 54 10.08 -5.50 -14.36
C TYR A 54 9.10 -5.87 -15.50
N LEU A 55 8.65 -7.12 -15.52
CA LEU A 55 7.73 -7.61 -16.55
C LEU A 55 6.41 -6.83 -16.55
N ARG A 56 5.92 -6.47 -15.38
CA ARG A 56 4.69 -5.69 -15.26
C ARG A 56 4.88 -4.25 -15.69
N LEU A 57 5.95 -3.61 -15.23
CA LEU A 57 6.14 -2.18 -15.40
C LEU A 57 6.78 -1.84 -16.75
N VAL A 58 7.82 -2.57 -17.15
CA VAL A 58 8.61 -2.31 -18.36
C VAL A 58 8.07 -3.09 -19.56
N SER A 59 7.70 -4.35 -19.39
CA SER A 59 7.17 -5.16 -20.49
C SER A 59 5.64 -5.02 -20.67
N GLY A 60 4.94 -4.51 -19.66
CA GLY A 60 3.48 -4.32 -19.70
C GLY A 60 2.66 -5.60 -19.47
N LEU A 61 3.29 -6.66 -18.93
CA LEU A 61 2.59 -7.91 -18.59
C LEU A 61 1.64 -7.66 -17.42
N GLN A 62 0.39 -8.14 -17.53
CA GLN A 62 -0.61 -7.93 -16.48
C GLN A 62 -0.99 -9.26 -15.83
N PRO A 63 -0.78 -9.40 -14.50
CA PRO A 63 -1.27 -10.58 -13.77
C PRO A 63 -2.80 -10.63 -13.76
N ALA A 64 -3.34 -11.77 -13.39
CA ALA A 64 -4.78 -11.90 -13.14
C ALA A 64 -5.21 -10.95 -12.01
N ASN A 65 -6.43 -10.40 -12.15
CA ASN A 65 -7.00 -9.55 -11.12
C ASN A 65 -7.37 -10.39 -9.89
N VAL A 66 -7.13 -9.84 -8.72
CA VAL A 66 -7.61 -10.39 -7.45
C VAL A 66 -8.89 -9.65 -7.05
N PRO A 67 -9.94 -10.33 -6.56
CA PRO A 67 -11.13 -9.69 -6.03
C PRO A 67 -10.78 -8.72 -4.88
N GLY A 68 -11.53 -7.62 -4.77
CA GLY A 68 -11.37 -6.69 -3.66
C GLY A 68 -11.86 -7.26 -2.33
N TRP A 69 -11.27 -6.80 -1.25
CA TRP A 69 -11.61 -7.15 0.14
C TRP A 69 -12.68 -6.18 0.67
N THR A 70 -13.95 -6.42 0.32
CA THR A 70 -15.03 -5.44 0.57
C THR A 70 -15.30 -5.18 2.04
N LEU A 71 -15.21 -6.20 2.91
CA LEU A 71 -15.37 -6.04 4.35
C LEU A 71 -14.23 -5.21 4.96
N ASN A 72 -12.99 -5.46 4.53
CA ASN A 72 -11.84 -4.64 4.95
C ASN A 72 -11.99 -3.18 4.49
N THR A 73 -12.53 -2.95 3.29
CA THR A 73 -12.82 -1.59 2.80
C THR A 73 -13.88 -0.90 3.66
N LEU A 74 -14.89 -1.63 4.12
CA LEU A 74 -15.92 -1.06 5.00
C LEU A 74 -15.34 -0.69 6.37
N THR A 75 -14.55 -1.57 6.99
CA THR A 75 -13.90 -1.27 8.28
C THR A 75 -12.97 -0.07 8.17
N ASP A 76 -12.17 0.02 7.11
CA ASP A 76 -11.33 1.19 6.81
C ASP A 76 -12.15 2.48 6.71
N THR A 77 -13.27 2.43 5.99
CA THR A 77 -14.16 3.59 5.84
C THR A 77 -14.77 4.05 7.18
N LEU A 78 -15.15 3.10 8.03
CA LEU A 78 -15.73 3.41 9.35
C LEU A 78 -14.67 4.00 10.30
N LEU A 79 -13.46 3.45 10.31
CA LEU A 79 -12.35 3.99 11.09
C LEU A 79 -11.98 5.41 10.65
N LYS A 80 -11.88 5.66 9.34
CA LYS A 80 -11.62 7.01 8.82
C LYS A 80 -12.67 8.01 9.30
N LYS A 81 -13.95 7.62 9.28
CA LYS A 81 -15.03 8.47 9.79
C LYS A 81 -14.88 8.79 11.29
N GLU A 82 -14.56 7.79 12.11
CA GLU A 82 -14.36 7.94 13.55
C GLU A 82 -13.17 8.86 13.87
N PHE A 83 -12.04 8.65 13.18
CA PHE A 83 -10.85 9.50 13.34
C PHE A 83 -11.07 10.92 12.78
N ASP A 84 -11.87 11.12 11.75
CA ASP A 84 -12.19 12.45 11.22
C ASP A 84 -13.08 13.26 12.17
N GLU A 85 -13.93 12.61 12.96
CA GLU A 85 -14.64 13.28 14.08
C GLU A 85 -13.64 13.76 15.16
N CYS A 86 -12.64 12.94 15.51
CA CYS A 86 -11.57 13.32 16.43
C CYS A 86 -10.72 14.45 15.86
N ARG A 87 -10.40 14.39 14.55
CA ARG A 87 -9.65 15.41 13.79
C ARG A 87 -10.36 16.76 13.84
N THR A 88 -11.67 16.79 13.58
CA THR A 88 -12.47 18.01 13.62
C THR A 88 -12.46 18.65 15.01
N LYS A 89 -12.47 17.83 16.05
CA LYS A 89 -12.43 18.28 17.44
C LYS A 89 -11.02 18.55 17.96
N GLN A 90 -9.97 18.21 17.19
CA GLN A 90 -8.56 18.23 17.59
C GLN A 90 -8.33 17.54 18.95
N LYS A 91 -8.87 16.35 19.09
CA LYS A 91 -8.82 15.53 20.31
C LYS A 91 -8.28 14.13 20.00
N PRO A 92 -7.63 13.49 20.98
CA PRO A 92 -7.21 12.11 20.82
C PRO A 92 -8.44 11.18 20.68
N HIS A 93 -8.27 10.11 19.92
CA HIS A 93 -9.23 9.02 19.87
C HIS A 93 -9.30 8.29 21.21
N ARG A 94 -10.45 7.67 21.55
CA ARG A 94 -10.66 6.96 22.83
C ARG A 94 -9.56 5.94 23.12
N LEU A 95 -9.19 5.10 22.13
CA LEU A 95 -8.16 4.08 22.30
C LEU A 95 -6.78 4.71 22.54
N LEU A 96 -6.44 5.86 21.95
CA LEU A 96 -5.21 6.57 22.26
C LEU A 96 -5.18 7.05 23.73
N ILE A 97 -6.33 7.39 24.29
CA ILE A 97 -6.43 7.77 25.72
C ILE A 97 -6.22 6.54 26.61
N GLU A 98 -6.89 5.42 26.30
CA GLU A 98 -6.77 4.15 26.98
C GLU A 98 -5.33 3.63 27.01
N GLU A 99 -4.62 3.78 25.88
CA GLU A 99 -3.20 3.42 25.70
C GLU A 99 -2.21 4.49 26.23
N LYS A 100 -2.70 5.52 26.95
CA LYS A 100 -1.87 6.62 27.50
C LYS A 100 -1.12 7.43 26.44
N LEU A 101 -1.60 7.44 25.21
CA LEU A 101 -1.11 8.19 24.06
C LEU A 101 -1.93 9.47 23.82
N ASN A 102 -2.50 10.06 24.87
CA ASN A 102 -3.38 11.24 24.81
C ASN A 102 -2.72 12.51 24.28
N HIS A 103 -1.41 12.51 24.09
CA HIS A 103 -0.65 13.56 23.40
C HIS A 103 -0.59 13.39 21.89
N ILE A 104 -1.18 12.30 21.35
CA ILE A 104 -1.30 12.03 19.91
C ILE A 104 -2.73 12.31 19.50
N ILE A 105 -2.91 13.12 18.46
CA ILE A 105 -4.20 13.48 17.88
C ILE A 105 -4.18 13.26 16.36
N PRO A 106 -5.32 13.08 15.68
CA PRO A 106 -5.35 13.13 14.23
C PRO A 106 -4.85 14.48 13.70
N TYR A 107 -4.00 14.43 12.64
CA TYR A 107 -3.41 15.65 12.10
C TYR A 107 -4.47 16.60 11.56
N GLU A 108 -4.16 17.84 11.42
CA GLU A 108 -4.98 19.03 11.15
C GLU A 108 -6.15 18.90 10.12
N THR A 109 -7.06 19.87 10.18
CA THR A 109 -8.20 20.03 9.26
C THR A 109 -7.93 21.06 8.15
N LYS A 110 -6.68 21.30 7.77
CA LYS A 110 -6.33 22.32 6.78
C LYS A 110 -6.95 22.01 5.41
N ILE A 111 -7.63 23.00 4.83
CA ILE A 111 -8.14 22.97 3.47
C ILE A 111 -7.05 23.43 2.51
N ILE A 112 -6.82 22.67 1.46
CA ILE A 112 -5.89 22.98 0.36
C ILE A 112 -6.54 22.64 -0.99
N GLU A 113 -5.99 23.16 -2.06
CA GLU A 113 -6.44 22.80 -3.41
C GLU A 113 -5.82 21.46 -3.86
N ASP A 114 -6.64 20.61 -4.48
CA ASP A 114 -6.18 19.42 -5.19
C ASP A 114 -5.58 19.79 -6.58
N SER A 115 -5.06 18.81 -7.32
CA SER A 115 -4.46 19.05 -8.66
C SER A 115 -5.43 19.61 -9.72
N LYS A 116 -6.73 19.69 -9.39
CA LYS A 116 -7.78 20.26 -10.26
C LYS A 116 -8.32 21.58 -9.72
N GLY A 117 -7.66 22.20 -8.74
CA GLY A 117 -8.08 23.45 -8.12
C GLY A 117 -9.32 23.35 -7.23
N ARG A 118 -9.66 22.16 -6.74
CA ARG A 118 -10.81 21.95 -5.84
C ARG A 118 -10.35 21.96 -4.39
N GLU A 119 -11.01 22.76 -3.59
CA GLU A 119 -10.78 22.80 -2.14
C GLU A 119 -11.18 21.48 -1.48
N LYS A 120 -10.26 20.90 -0.72
CA LYS A 120 -10.45 19.67 0.05
C LYS A 120 -9.63 19.72 1.33
N GLN A 121 -10.03 18.91 2.31
CA GLN A 121 -9.16 18.68 3.45
C GLN A 121 -7.86 18.01 2.98
N ARG A 122 -6.73 18.44 3.53
CA ARG A 122 -5.42 17.88 3.20
C ARG A 122 -5.39 16.36 3.34
N ILE A 123 -5.99 15.83 4.39
CA ILE A 123 -6.03 14.39 4.62
C ILE A 123 -6.79 13.64 3.52
N ASP A 124 -7.87 14.20 2.98
CA ASP A 124 -8.60 13.57 1.88
C ASP A 124 -7.79 13.50 0.59
N ILE A 125 -6.97 14.54 0.35
CA ILE A 125 -6.00 14.54 -0.76
C ILE A 125 -4.93 13.46 -0.53
N TRP A 126 -4.39 13.34 0.66
CA TRP A 126 -3.37 12.35 0.99
C TRP A 126 -3.87 10.90 0.96
N ARG A 127 -5.15 10.68 1.23
CA ARG A 127 -5.84 9.38 1.13
C ARG A 127 -6.16 8.96 -0.31
N ASP A 128 -6.29 9.89 -1.25
CA ASP A 128 -6.64 9.60 -2.66
C ASP A 128 -5.46 9.00 -3.43
N SER A 129 -5.21 7.71 -3.23
CA SER A 129 -4.10 6.99 -3.86
C SER A 129 -4.17 6.92 -5.40
N ARG A 130 -5.34 7.18 -5.99
CA ARG A 130 -5.54 7.05 -7.44
C ARG A 130 -5.22 8.32 -8.21
N HIS A 131 -5.60 9.47 -7.66
CA HIS A 131 -5.53 10.75 -8.38
C HIS A 131 -4.53 11.70 -7.74
N GLU A 132 -4.42 11.69 -6.42
CA GLU A 132 -3.60 12.59 -5.62
C GLU A 132 -2.59 11.80 -4.77
N GLY A 133 -2.81 11.72 -3.46
CA GLY A 133 -1.94 11.03 -2.51
C GLY A 133 -0.72 11.85 -2.09
N LEU A 134 0.09 11.25 -1.24
CA LEU A 134 1.42 11.76 -0.93
C LEU A 134 2.30 11.63 -2.16
N ARG A 135 3.14 12.61 -2.45
CA ARG A 135 4.05 12.61 -3.61
C ARG A 135 5.40 13.21 -3.29
N HIS A 136 6.44 12.53 -3.71
CA HIS A 136 7.81 13.04 -3.61
C HIS A 136 8.63 12.61 -4.81
N ARG A 137 9.38 13.55 -5.43
CA ARG A 137 10.33 13.24 -6.50
C ARG A 137 11.57 12.58 -5.90
N PHE A 138 11.94 11.44 -6.43
CA PHE A 138 13.15 10.77 -5.99
C PHE A 138 14.38 11.44 -6.60
N LYS A 139 15.12 12.18 -5.77
CA LYS A 139 16.34 12.90 -6.18
C LYS A 139 16.13 13.70 -7.47
N GLU A 140 17.17 13.82 -8.27
CA GLU A 140 17.19 14.46 -9.59
C GLU A 140 16.69 13.53 -10.73
N THR A 141 15.76 12.63 -10.43
CA THR A 141 15.24 11.67 -11.42
C THR A 141 13.86 12.11 -11.92
N ASN A 142 13.38 11.44 -12.98
CA ASN A 142 12.01 11.57 -13.47
C ASN A 142 11.00 10.74 -12.66
N ILE A 143 11.42 10.11 -11.57
CA ILE A 143 10.56 9.23 -10.79
C ILE A 143 9.84 10.02 -9.68
N ILE A 144 8.51 9.98 -9.71
CA ILE A 144 7.65 10.53 -8.68
C ILE A 144 7.07 9.37 -7.87
N LEU A 145 7.55 9.22 -6.65
CA LEU A 145 6.99 8.25 -5.71
C LEU A 145 5.65 8.76 -5.20
N GLN A 146 4.66 7.87 -5.11
CA GLN A 146 3.32 8.24 -4.63
C GLN A 146 2.66 7.15 -3.79
N GLY A 147 1.73 7.56 -2.91
CA GLY A 147 0.92 6.63 -2.15
C GLY A 147 -0.23 7.32 -1.44
N GLY A 148 -1.30 6.57 -1.17
CA GLY A 148 -2.40 7.04 -0.33
C GLY A 148 -2.24 6.45 1.06
N VAL A 149 -2.08 7.30 2.06
CA VAL A 149 -2.02 6.93 3.47
C VAL A 149 -3.43 6.74 4.01
N ASP A 150 -3.62 5.84 4.98
CA ASP A 150 -4.94 5.71 5.61
C ASP A 150 -5.20 6.84 6.58
N ASP A 151 -4.20 7.18 7.42
CA ASP A 151 -4.25 8.34 8.28
C ASP A 151 -2.86 8.90 8.62
N VAL A 152 -2.86 10.13 9.13
CA VAL A 152 -1.69 10.80 9.70
C VAL A 152 -2.10 11.39 11.04
N TRP A 153 -1.38 11.01 12.09
CA TRP A 153 -1.53 11.57 13.41
C TRP A 153 -0.43 12.60 13.70
N TYR A 154 -0.59 13.35 14.77
CA TYR A 154 0.33 14.39 15.19
C TYR A 154 0.67 14.26 16.67
N ASN A 155 1.94 14.17 16.98
CA ASN A 155 2.43 14.20 18.33
C ASN A 155 2.53 15.67 18.81
N THR A 156 1.67 16.05 19.72
CA THR A 156 1.61 17.44 20.23
C THR A 156 2.81 17.85 21.09
N LYS A 157 3.58 16.87 21.60
CA LYS A 157 4.79 17.08 22.38
C LYS A 157 6.01 17.28 21.48
N THR A 158 6.27 16.34 20.56
CA THR A 158 7.45 16.39 19.67
C THR A 158 7.24 17.24 18.43
N LYS A 159 5.98 17.57 18.11
CA LYS A 159 5.59 18.33 16.90
C LYS A 159 5.88 17.58 15.59
N GLU A 160 5.78 16.27 15.63
CA GLU A 160 6.03 15.38 14.50
C GLU A 160 4.76 14.74 13.98
N LEU A 161 4.75 14.48 12.68
CA LEU A 161 3.72 13.66 12.05
C LEU A 161 4.00 12.18 12.27
N ILE A 162 2.95 11.41 12.46
CA ILE A 162 3.00 9.97 12.67
C ILE A 162 2.18 9.29 11.58
N VAL A 163 2.80 8.38 10.82
CA VAL A 163 2.11 7.58 9.81
C VAL A 163 1.28 6.50 10.49
N VAL A 164 0.04 6.35 10.03
CA VAL A 164 -0.89 5.33 10.53
C VAL A 164 -1.53 4.59 9.38
N ASP A 165 -1.67 3.29 9.55
CA ASP A 165 -2.30 2.42 8.57
C ASP A 165 -3.35 1.54 9.27
N TYR A 166 -4.55 1.44 8.69
CA TYR A 166 -5.66 0.69 9.26
C TYR A 166 -5.69 -0.72 8.71
N LYS A 167 -5.74 -1.70 9.60
CA LYS A 167 -5.81 -3.11 9.22
C LYS A 167 -6.97 -3.81 9.90
N SER A 168 -7.66 -4.63 9.13
CA SER A 168 -8.68 -5.56 9.65
C SER A 168 -8.30 -6.99 9.30
N GLN A 169 -8.45 -7.88 10.26
CA GLN A 169 -8.14 -9.30 10.12
C GLN A 169 -8.99 -10.13 11.09
N HIS A 170 -8.88 -11.43 10.95
CA HIS A 170 -9.22 -12.39 11.98
C HIS A 170 -7.98 -13.25 12.24
N ASP A 171 -7.64 -13.42 13.50
CA ASP A 171 -6.62 -14.36 13.96
C ASP A 171 -7.17 -15.11 15.18
N THR A 172 -7.05 -16.44 15.18
CA THR A 172 -7.50 -17.29 16.29
C THR A 172 -6.59 -17.19 17.51
N LYS A 173 -5.34 -16.72 17.33
CA LYS A 173 -4.42 -16.46 18.41
C LYS A 173 -4.55 -15.02 18.86
N GLU A 174 -4.36 -14.80 20.17
CA GLU A 174 -4.28 -13.46 20.71
C GLU A 174 -3.21 -12.64 19.99
N VAL A 175 -3.61 -11.47 19.48
CA VAL A 175 -2.73 -10.55 18.79
C VAL A 175 -2.30 -9.45 19.75
N THR A 176 -1.00 -9.28 19.88
CA THR A 176 -0.38 -8.28 20.77
C THR A 176 0.65 -7.46 20.02
N GLN A 177 1.08 -6.34 20.62
CA GLN A 177 2.22 -5.55 20.16
C GLN A 177 3.46 -6.43 19.87
N ASN A 178 3.73 -7.43 20.70
CA ASN A 178 4.96 -8.21 20.64
C ASN A 178 4.95 -9.29 19.55
N ASN A 179 3.78 -9.80 19.15
CA ASN A 179 3.69 -10.91 18.18
C ASN A 179 3.14 -10.52 16.80
N TYR A 180 2.62 -9.32 16.64
CA TYR A 180 1.96 -8.91 15.39
C TYR A 180 2.89 -9.00 14.18
N PHE A 181 4.13 -8.54 14.33
CA PHE A 181 5.10 -8.49 13.24
C PHE A 181 5.96 -9.74 13.07
N ASP A 182 5.74 -10.78 13.87
CA ASP A 182 6.50 -12.05 13.76
C ASP A 182 6.17 -12.84 12.49
N LYS A 183 5.01 -12.57 11.90
CA LYS A 183 4.57 -13.27 10.67
C LYS A 183 5.24 -12.65 9.43
N PRO A 184 5.92 -13.46 8.59
CA PRO A 184 6.68 -12.95 7.43
C PRO A 184 5.89 -12.05 6.48
N HIS A 185 4.60 -12.32 6.26
CA HIS A 185 3.75 -11.49 5.40
C HIS A 185 3.48 -10.08 5.96
N LYS A 186 3.76 -9.84 7.26
CA LYS A 186 3.62 -8.51 7.87
C LYS A 186 4.79 -7.56 7.54
N GLU A 187 5.89 -8.08 6.99
CA GLU A 187 7.00 -7.23 6.51
C GLU A 187 6.53 -6.20 5.46
N GLY A 188 5.57 -6.55 4.62
CA GLY A 188 4.95 -5.60 3.69
C GLY A 188 4.25 -4.43 4.38
N TYR A 189 3.73 -4.62 5.61
CA TYR A 189 3.08 -3.54 6.38
C TYR A 189 4.12 -2.59 6.99
N LYS A 190 5.25 -3.09 7.49
CA LYS A 190 6.35 -2.26 7.94
C LYS A 190 6.87 -1.38 6.80
N ARG A 191 7.18 -1.99 5.64
CA ARG A 191 7.59 -1.25 4.44
C ARG A 191 6.56 -0.21 3.99
N GLN A 192 5.28 -0.49 4.14
CA GLN A 192 4.20 0.45 3.82
C GLN A 192 4.26 1.70 4.69
N LEU A 193 4.37 1.53 6.01
CA LEU A 193 4.51 2.62 6.96
C LEU A 193 5.77 3.46 6.68
N ASP A 194 6.90 2.78 6.46
CA ASP A 194 8.18 3.42 6.18
C ASP A 194 8.16 4.21 4.88
N PHE A 195 7.54 3.66 3.84
CA PHE A 195 7.42 4.34 2.55
C PHE A 195 6.58 5.62 2.65
N TYR A 196 5.49 5.61 3.41
CA TYR A 196 4.70 6.82 3.62
C TYR A 196 5.43 7.85 4.48
N ALA A 197 6.19 7.41 5.49
CA ALA A 197 7.06 8.30 6.27
C ALA A 197 8.13 8.95 5.37
N TYR A 198 8.74 8.19 4.46
CA TYR A 198 9.67 8.69 3.46
C TYR A 198 9.05 9.76 2.56
N LEU A 199 7.82 9.53 2.06
CA LEU A 199 7.10 10.51 1.25
C LEU A 199 6.84 11.80 2.04
N LEU A 200 6.34 11.71 3.27
CA LEU A 200 6.07 12.88 4.12
C LEU A 200 7.34 13.67 4.44
N LYS A 201 8.45 12.99 4.77
CA LYS A 201 9.76 13.66 4.96
C LYS A 201 10.21 14.37 3.68
N GLY A 202 10.08 13.71 2.52
CA GLY A 202 10.40 14.30 1.22
C GLY A 202 9.50 15.48 0.82
N MET A 203 8.28 15.55 1.36
CA MET A 203 7.39 16.71 1.23
C MET A 203 7.71 17.84 2.22
N GLY A 204 8.75 17.71 3.05
CA GLY A 204 9.21 18.72 3.99
C GLY A 204 8.55 18.69 5.37
N PHE A 205 7.87 17.60 5.72
CA PHE A 205 7.29 17.46 7.06
C PHE A 205 8.29 16.84 8.05
N ASN A 206 8.19 17.25 9.32
CA ASN A 206 8.86 16.56 10.41
C ASN A 206 8.06 15.30 10.77
N VAL A 207 8.67 14.13 10.65
CA VAL A 207 7.99 12.82 10.76
C VAL A 207 8.71 11.98 11.80
N ALA A 208 7.95 11.44 12.74
CA ALA A 208 8.45 10.58 13.80
C ALA A 208 9.02 9.26 13.27
N GLU A 209 9.94 8.68 14.01
CA GLU A 209 10.39 7.30 13.75
C GLU A 209 9.32 6.28 14.16
N GLU A 210 8.48 6.60 15.13
CA GLU A 210 7.32 5.82 15.50
C GLU A 210 6.19 5.95 14.48
N LYS A 211 5.59 4.83 14.14
CA LYS A 211 4.45 4.67 13.23
C LYS A 211 3.49 3.66 13.83
N TYR A 212 2.24 3.65 13.41
CA TYR A 212 1.26 2.75 14.01
C TYR A 212 0.44 1.98 12.97
N ILE A 213 0.12 0.75 13.31
CA ILE A 213 -1.02 0.03 12.75
C ILE A 213 -2.16 0.16 13.74
N TYR A 214 -3.31 0.68 13.30
CA TYR A 214 -4.55 0.53 14.03
C TYR A 214 -5.22 -0.75 13.56
N LEU A 215 -5.18 -1.76 14.37
CA LEU A 215 -5.65 -3.09 14.04
C LEU A 215 -7.04 -3.33 14.62
N VAL A 216 -7.98 -3.78 13.79
CA VAL A 216 -9.23 -4.39 14.25
C VAL A 216 -9.21 -5.88 13.96
N ASN A 217 -9.23 -6.70 15.01
CA ASN A 217 -9.21 -8.15 14.93
C ASN A 217 -10.59 -8.73 15.23
N ALA A 218 -11.24 -9.35 14.24
CA ALA A 218 -12.56 -9.94 14.42
C ALA A 218 -12.49 -11.07 15.44
N LYS A 219 -13.45 -11.07 16.37
CA LYS A 219 -13.54 -12.08 17.45
C LYS A 219 -14.36 -13.26 17.00
N GLU A 220 -13.92 -14.44 17.37
CA GLU A 220 -14.78 -15.63 17.40
C GLU A 220 -15.60 -15.58 18.67
N VAL A 221 -16.91 -15.78 18.56
CA VAL A 221 -17.83 -15.76 19.68
C VAL A 221 -18.66 -17.05 19.70
N ASP A 222 -18.81 -17.65 20.87
CA ASP A 222 -19.43 -18.97 21.05
C ASP A 222 -20.92 -18.97 20.67
N GLU A 223 -21.61 -17.83 20.86
CA GLU A 223 -23.05 -17.69 20.55
C GLU A 223 -23.35 -17.69 19.05
N GLY A 224 -22.31 -17.58 18.19
CA GLY A 224 -22.46 -17.52 16.76
C GLY A 224 -22.69 -16.10 16.23
N PHE A 225 -22.94 -15.98 14.90
CA PHE A 225 -22.92 -14.67 14.20
C PHE A 225 -24.06 -13.73 14.60
N HIS A 226 -25.31 -14.20 14.69
CA HIS A 226 -26.53 -13.42 15.03
C HIS A 226 -26.60 -12.00 14.42
N GLY A 227 -26.03 -11.82 13.22
CA GLY A 227 -25.98 -10.52 12.53
C GLY A 227 -24.99 -9.51 13.11
N LYS A 228 -24.04 -9.91 13.95
CA LYS A 228 -23.04 -9.05 14.59
C LYS A 228 -21.64 -9.63 14.42
N MET A 229 -20.67 -8.77 14.18
CA MET A 229 -19.23 -9.06 14.32
C MET A 229 -18.65 -8.16 15.39
N LEU A 230 -17.95 -8.76 16.34
CA LEU A 230 -17.22 -8.04 17.38
C LEU A 230 -15.74 -7.99 17.01
N PHE A 231 -15.06 -6.93 17.41
CA PHE A 231 -13.64 -6.74 17.13
C PHE A 231 -12.90 -6.35 18.41
N ASP A 232 -11.68 -6.86 18.54
CA ASP A 232 -10.68 -6.25 19.40
C ASP A 232 -9.96 -5.16 18.61
N GLU A 233 -9.69 -4.04 19.28
CA GLU A 233 -8.97 -2.91 18.70
C GLU A 233 -7.62 -2.80 19.40
N ILE A 234 -6.56 -2.73 18.61
CA ILE A 234 -5.18 -2.80 19.11
C ILE A 234 -4.34 -1.77 18.37
N ILE A 235 -3.56 -1.00 19.11
CA ILE A 235 -2.54 -0.11 18.54
C ILE A 235 -1.21 -0.86 18.53
N ILE A 236 -0.68 -1.09 17.33
CA ILE A 236 0.60 -1.76 17.12
C ILE A 236 1.63 -0.71 16.72
N LYS A 237 2.61 -0.48 17.57
CA LYS A 237 3.72 0.43 17.29
C LYS A 237 4.76 -0.25 16.39
N HIS A 238 5.21 0.47 15.38
CA HIS A 238 6.40 0.16 14.59
C HIS A 238 7.36 1.35 14.67
N GLU A 239 8.58 1.09 15.06
CA GLU A 239 9.63 2.10 15.15
C GLU A 239 10.81 1.69 14.27
N SER A 240 11.18 2.53 13.33
CA SER A 240 12.24 2.23 12.39
C SER A 240 12.87 3.49 11.81
N ASN A 241 14.18 3.43 11.58
CA ASN A 241 14.86 4.34 10.68
C ASN A 241 14.52 3.95 9.22
N ILE A 242 14.24 4.94 8.39
CA ILE A 242 13.82 4.76 6.99
C ILE A 242 14.96 4.97 5.98
N ASP A 243 16.19 5.13 6.42
CA ASP A 243 17.35 5.44 5.56
C ASP A 243 17.63 4.34 4.52
N TYR A 244 17.28 3.08 4.84
CA TYR A 244 17.41 1.94 3.92
C TYR A 244 16.59 2.10 2.63
N LEU A 245 15.49 2.87 2.67
CA LEU A 245 14.59 3.05 1.54
C LEU A 245 15.28 3.72 0.35
N GLU A 246 16.15 4.68 0.60
CA GLU A 246 16.83 5.40 -0.47
C GLU A 246 17.65 4.48 -1.36
N GLY A 247 18.41 3.57 -0.76
CA GLY A 247 19.18 2.55 -1.49
C GLY A 247 18.27 1.58 -2.27
N GLN A 248 17.16 1.14 -1.66
CA GLN A 248 16.21 0.24 -2.33
C GLN A 248 15.47 0.91 -3.48
N ILE A 249 15.07 2.17 -3.33
CA ILE A 249 14.45 2.95 -4.40
C ILE A 249 15.44 3.18 -5.54
N GLN A 250 16.71 3.46 -5.22
CA GLN A 250 17.76 3.59 -6.26
C GLN A 250 17.94 2.28 -7.03
N ASN A 251 17.96 1.13 -6.35
CA ASN A 251 18.03 -0.18 -6.98
C ASN A 251 16.82 -0.45 -7.88
N MET A 252 15.63 -0.07 -7.44
CA MET A 252 14.41 -0.16 -8.24
C MET A 252 14.51 0.68 -9.52
N VAL A 253 14.99 1.91 -9.43
CA VAL A 253 15.19 2.80 -10.60
C VAL A 253 16.23 2.23 -11.55
N ASN A 254 17.34 1.70 -11.04
CA ASN A 254 18.38 1.05 -11.84
C ASN A 254 17.80 -0.18 -12.59
N THR A 255 17.00 -0.98 -11.90
CA THR A 255 16.31 -2.15 -12.49
C THR A 255 15.38 -1.73 -13.63
N MET A 256 14.60 -0.66 -13.43
CA MET A 256 13.69 -0.14 -14.48
C MET A 256 14.42 0.32 -15.73
N ASN A 257 15.62 0.88 -15.57
CA ASN A 257 16.44 1.39 -16.67
C ASN A 257 17.31 0.30 -17.33
N SER A 258 17.37 -0.89 -16.75
CA SER A 258 18.08 -2.02 -17.35
C SER A 258 17.37 -2.53 -18.62
N THR A 259 18.17 -3.01 -19.58
CA THR A 259 17.66 -3.74 -20.74
C THR A 259 17.54 -5.24 -20.49
N ALA A 260 18.19 -5.74 -19.43
CA ALA A 260 18.12 -7.13 -19.02
C ALA A 260 16.95 -7.38 -18.06
N ILE A 261 16.20 -8.45 -18.30
CA ILE A 261 15.15 -8.91 -17.37
C ILE A 261 15.85 -9.48 -16.13
N PRO A 262 15.53 -9.01 -14.91
CA PRO A 262 16.14 -9.54 -13.69
C PRO A 262 15.79 -11.02 -13.45
N SER A 263 16.59 -11.69 -12.63
CA SER A 263 16.23 -13.03 -12.10
C SER A 263 14.97 -12.95 -11.25
N SER A 264 14.22 -14.05 -11.19
CA SER A 264 13.09 -14.16 -10.26
C SER A 264 13.60 -14.43 -8.85
N ASP A 265 12.86 -13.96 -7.85
CA ASP A 265 12.99 -14.51 -6.52
C ASP A 265 12.62 -16.00 -6.53
N GLU A 266 13.36 -16.84 -5.79
CA GLU A 266 13.16 -18.29 -5.77
C GLU A 266 11.81 -18.67 -5.15
N SER A 267 11.35 -17.90 -4.18
CA SER A 267 10.07 -18.08 -3.51
C SER A 267 8.87 -17.49 -4.28
N CYS A 268 9.11 -16.86 -5.43
CA CYS A 268 8.03 -16.22 -6.19
C CYS A 268 7.12 -17.25 -6.89
N GLU A 269 5.94 -17.49 -6.33
CA GLU A 269 4.93 -18.43 -6.87
C GLU A 269 4.46 -18.07 -8.28
N ASN A 270 4.33 -16.78 -8.60
CA ASN A 270 3.97 -16.34 -9.96
C ASN A 270 5.03 -16.76 -10.99
N CYS A 271 6.31 -16.61 -10.65
CA CYS A 271 7.40 -17.05 -11.52
C CYS A 271 7.51 -18.57 -11.60
N ALA A 272 7.27 -19.28 -10.49
CA ALA A 272 7.22 -20.73 -10.45
C ALA A 272 6.10 -21.28 -11.36
N TYR A 273 4.89 -20.73 -11.21
CA TYR A 273 3.75 -21.09 -12.06
C TYR A 273 4.04 -20.85 -13.55
N ALA A 274 4.58 -19.67 -13.88
CA ALA A 274 4.91 -19.33 -15.27
C ALA A 274 5.97 -20.29 -15.87
N ARG A 275 6.97 -20.68 -15.09
CA ARG A 275 7.99 -21.66 -15.53
C ARG A 275 7.35 -23.03 -15.82
N GLN A 276 6.52 -23.54 -14.91
CA GLN A 276 5.85 -24.82 -15.10
C GLN A 276 4.88 -24.79 -16.27
N PHE A 277 4.09 -23.73 -16.39
CA PHE A 277 3.19 -23.55 -17.53
C PHE A 277 3.94 -23.55 -18.85
N SER A 278 5.06 -22.82 -18.96
CA SER A 278 5.90 -22.80 -20.15
C SER A 278 6.48 -24.18 -20.47
N HIS A 279 6.92 -24.93 -19.45
CA HIS A 279 7.44 -26.28 -19.62
C HIS A 279 6.37 -27.21 -20.23
N TYR A 280 5.17 -27.24 -19.65
CA TYR A 280 4.07 -28.05 -20.19
C TYR A 280 3.64 -27.60 -21.58
N PHE A 281 3.62 -26.30 -21.85
CA PHE A 281 3.27 -25.77 -23.17
C PHE A 281 4.27 -26.23 -24.23
N ASN A 282 5.57 -26.14 -23.97
CA ASN A 282 6.62 -26.58 -24.88
C ASN A 282 6.60 -28.11 -25.07
N PHE A 283 6.30 -28.88 -24.02
CA PHE A 283 6.16 -30.33 -24.09
C PHE A 283 4.99 -30.77 -24.98
N ILE A 284 3.85 -30.05 -24.93
CA ILE A 284 2.62 -30.42 -25.68
C ILE A 284 2.67 -29.87 -27.12
N TYR A 285 3.32 -28.73 -27.37
CA TYR A 285 3.26 -27.99 -28.63
C TYR A 285 4.61 -27.73 -29.30
N GLY A 286 5.72 -28.11 -28.65
CA GLY A 286 7.07 -27.79 -29.10
C GLY A 286 7.55 -28.54 -30.36
N ASP A 287 6.82 -29.58 -30.78
CA ASP A 287 7.14 -30.41 -31.94
C ASP A 287 6.24 -30.13 -33.15
N ARG A 288 5.66 -28.92 -33.29
CA ARG A 288 4.85 -28.53 -34.44
C ARG A 288 5.51 -27.44 -35.26
#